data_2431794a31466d860fd51572c82dc451
#
_entry.id   2431794a31466d860fd51572c82dc451
#
_cell.length_a   1.000
_cell.length_b   1.000
_cell.length_c   1.000
_cell.angle_alpha   90.00
_cell.angle_beta   90.00
_cell.angle_gamma   90.00
#
_symmetry.space_group_name_H-M   'P 1'
#
loop_
_entity.id
_entity.type
_entity.pdbx_description
1 polymer ?
#
loop_
_entity_poly.entity_id
_entity_poly.type
_entity_poly.pdbx_seq_one_letter_code
_entity_poly.pdbx_strand_id
1 'polypeptide(L)'
;NIHHASRENNTFRTALWTGRHVQLTVMSLQPGEDIGLERHPHTDQFLRIEQGVGVVQMGEDKSNLNFQHYVGPGTAILVPAGTWHNLINTGSTPMKLYTIYGPPNHPHGTVHQTKADAEKEHN
;
A
#
# COMPACT_ATOMS: atom_id res chain seq x y z
N ASN A 1 -2.79 18.61 2.72
CA ASN A 1 -1.40 18.17 2.79
C ASN A 1 -1.34 16.66 2.96
N ILE A 2 -0.89 15.95 1.91
CA ILE A 2 -0.91 14.48 1.91
C ILE A 2 0.09 13.87 2.89
N HIS A 3 1.20 14.53 3.14
CA HIS A 3 2.17 14.07 4.12
C HIS A 3 1.53 14.05 5.52
N HIS A 4 0.86 15.14 5.87
CA HIS A 4 0.16 15.27 7.13
C HIS A 4 -0.98 14.25 7.26
N ALA A 5 -1.80 14.13 6.24
CA ALA A 5 -2.91 13.17 6.23
C ALA A 5 -2.41 11.74 6.40
N SER A 6 -1.30 11.39 5.74
CA SER A 6 -0.69 10.06 5.86
C SER A 6 -0.18 9.82 7.28
N ARG A 7 0.52 10.78 7.86
CA ARG A 7 1.09 10.64 9.21
C ARG A 7 0.02 10.53 10.29
N GLU A 8 -1.09 11.22 10.13
CA GLU A 8 -2.18 11.19 11.11
C GLU A 8 -3.10 9.99 10.96
N ASN A 9 -3.05 9.29 9.84
CA ASN A 9 -3.90 8.13 9.61
C ASN A 9 -3.47 6.96 10.48
N ASN A 10 -4.43 6.35 11.19
CA ASN A 10 -4.20 5.19 12.03
C ASN A 10 -4.97 3.94 11.55
N THR A 11 -5.68 4.04 10.44
CA THR A 11 -6.35 2.86 9.86
C THR A 11 -5.39 2.08 8.99
N PHE A 12 -5.63 0.80 8.86
CA PHE A 12 -4.86 0.00 7.90
C PHE A 12 -4.99 0.61 6.50
N ARG A 13 -6.22 0.95 6.08
CA ARG A 13 -6.48 1.60 4.79
C ARG A 13 -7.70 2.50 4.88
N THR A 14 -7.59 3.72 4.37
CA THR A 14 -8.73 4.62 4.19
C THR A 14 -8.65 5.24 2.79
N ALA A 15 -9.70 5.02 1.99
CA ALA A 15 -9.83 5.69 0.70
C ALA A 15 -10.24 7.14 0.94
N LEU A 16 -9.35 8.07 0.64
CA LEU A 16 -9.62 9.50 0.81
C LEU A 16 -10.42 10.08 -0.35
N TRP A 17 -10.18 9.57 -1.55
CA TRP A 17 -10.84 10.07 -2.75
C TRP A 17 -10.84 9.00 -3.83
N THR A 18 -11.98 8.85 -4.50
CA THR A 18 -12.12 7.91 -5.61
C THR A 18 -12.68 8.65 -6.81
N GLY A 19 -11.88 8.75 -7.87
CA GLY A 19 -12.30 9.35 -9.13
C GLY A 19 -12.59 8.30 -10.18
N ARG A 20 -12.80 8.75 -11.40
CA ARG A 20 -13.03 7.84 -12.54
C ARG A 20 -11.76 7.05 -12.89
N HIS A 21 -10.60 7.69 -12.81
CA HIS A 21 -9.35 7.11 -13.32
C HIS A 21 -8.28 6.92 -12.25
N VAL A 22 -8.42 7.54 -11.08
CA VAL A 22 -7.46 7.36 -9.98
C VAL A 22 -8.17 7.30 -8.65
N GLN A 23 -7.51 6.66 -7.69
CA GLN A 23 -7.98 6.58 -6.31
C GLN A 23 -6.82 6.84 -5.37
N LEU A 24 -7.04 7.68 -4.36
CA LEU A 24 -6.04 8.00 -3.35
C LEU A 24 -6.43 7.32 -2.03
N THR A 25 -5.50 6.56 -1.46
CA THR A 25 -5.67 5.95 -0.14
C THR A 25 -4.51 6.29 0.77
N VAL A 26 -4.76 6.27 2.07
CA VAL A 26 -3.71 6.34 3.09
C VAL A 26 -3.70 5.03 3.85
N MET A 27 -2.51 4.61 4.30
CA MET A 27 -2.33 3.37 5.03
C MET A 27 -1.41 3.53 6.23
N SER A 28 -1.65 2.71 7.25
CA SER A 28 -0.76 2.58 8.39
C SER A 28 -0.51 1.09 8.63
N LEU A 29 0.76 0.71 8.60
CA LEU A 29 1.19 -0.67 8.89
C LEU A 29 1.89 -0.69 10.24
N GLN A 30 1.44 -1.57 11.14
CA GLN A 30 2.11 -1.76 12.41
C GLN A 30 3.45 -2.48 12.20
N PRO A 31 4.40 -2.39 13.15
CA PRO A 31 5.66 -3.14 13.05
C PRO A 31 5.39 -4.63 12.78
N GLY A 32 6.06 -5.17 11.76
CA GLY A 32 5.89 -6.56 11.34
C GLY A 32 4.72 -6.81 10.39
N GLU A 33 3.80 -5.85 10.23
CA GLU A 33 2.71 -6.01 9.27
C GLU A 33 3.18 -5.75 7.83
N ASP A 34 2.43 -6.29 6.90
CA ASP A 34 2.62 -6.07 5.47
C ASP A 34 1.28 -5.71 4.81
N ILE A 35 1.33 -5.22 3.59
CA ILE A 35 0.10 -4.94 2.82
C ILE A 35 -0.57 -6.24 2.35
N GLY A 36 0.15 -7.36 2.37
CA GLY A 36 -0.27 -8.63 1.80
C GLY A 36 0.23 -8.79 0.37
N LEU A 37 0.73 -9.99 0.06
CA LEU A 37 1.18 -10.28 -1.31
C LEU A 37 -0.02 -10.24 -2.24
N GLU A 38 0.01 -9.36 -3.25
CA GLU A 38 -1.11 -9.15 -4.15
C GLU A 38 -0.66 -8.79 -5.55
N ARG A 39 -1.60 -8.90 -6.48
CA ARG A 39 -1.42 -8.55 -7.89
C ARG A 39 -2.70 -7.87 -8.36
N HIS A 40 -2.54 -6.73 -9.03
CA HIS A 40 -3.65 -6.01 -9.65
C HIS A 40 -3.50 -6.11 -11.18
N PRO A 41 -4.29 -6.98 -11.86
CA PRO A 41 -4.06 -7.25 -13.29
C PRO A 41 -4.22 -6.04 -14.20
N HIS A 42 -5.06 -5.08 -13.80
CA HIS A 42 -5.45 -3.97 -14.68
C HIS A 42 -5.22 -2.59 -14.05
N THR A 43 -4.49 -2.53 -12.93
CA THR A 43 -4.28 -1.30 -12.18
C THR A 43 -2.80 -1.08 -11.92
N ASP A 44 -2.30 0.09 -12.32
CA ASP A 44 -0.98 0.55 -11.87
C ASP A 44 -1.13 1.14 -10.49
N GLN A 45 -0.10 1.01 -9.67
CA GLN A 45 -0.12 1.52 -8.31
C GLN A 45 1.15 2.31 -8.00
N PHE A 46 0.96 3.47 -7.39
CA PHE A 46 2.02 4.29 -6.83
C PHE A 46 1.92 4.26 -5.32
N LEU A 47 3.04 4.02 -4.63
CA LEU A 47 3.10 4.11 -3.17
C LEU A 47 4.23 5.06 -2.80
N ARG A 48 3.99 5.90 -1.79
CA ARG A 48 5.06 6.74 -1.24
C ARG A 48 5.06 6.63 0.27
N ILE A 49 6.23 6.32 0.84
CA ILE A 49 6.40 6.19 2.28
C ILE A 49 6.67 7.56 2.87
N GLU A 50 5.90 7.91 3.89
CA GLU A 50 6.03 9.19 4.59
C GLU A 50 6.69 9.04 5.94
N GLN A 51 6.61 7.85 6.56
CA GLN A 51 7.21 7.56 7.85
C GLN A 51 7.48 6.06 7.95
N GLY A 52 8.59 5.70 8.59
CA GLY A 52 8.94 4.31 8.83
C GLY A 52 9.84 3.73 7.75
N VAL A 53 10.30 2.51 7.99
CA VAL A 53 11.22 1.80 7.09
C VAL A 53 10.73 0.37 6.84
N GLY A 54 11.07 -0.16 5.70
CA GLY A 54 10.64 -1.51 5.35
C GLY A 54 11.33 -2.08 4.15
N VAL A 55 10.71 -3.11 3.58
CA VAL A 55 11.17 -3.80 2.38
C VAL A 55 10.04 -3.91 1.40
N VAL A 56 10.29 -3.53 0.15
CA VAL A 56 9.38 -3.79 -0.97
C VAL A 56 9.88 -5.01 -1.73
N GLN A 57 8.94 -5.86 -2.13
CA GLN A 57 9.19 -7.06 -2.93
C GLN A 57 8.30 -7.03 -4.16
N MET A 58 8.86 -7.32 -5.34
CA MET A 58 8.08 -7.40 -6.59
C MET A 58 8.62 -8.50 -7.48
N GLY A 59 7.73 -9.04 -8.33
CA GLY A 59 8.10 -10.03 -9.33
C GLY A 59 6.93 -10.35 -10.25
N GLU A 60 7.24 -10.96 -11.39
CA GLU A 60 6.22 -11.42 -12.34
C GLU A 60 5.52 -12.69 -11.85
N ASP A 61 6.20 -13.47 -11.03
CA ASP A 61 5.70 -14.71 -10.44
C ASP A 61 5.69 -14.59 -8.93
N LYS A 62 4.59 -14.94 -8.29
CA LYS A 62 4.47 -14.82 -6.83
C LYS A 62 5.47 -15.71 -6.07
N SER A 63 5.98 -16.75 -6.72
CA SER A 63 7.00 -17.64 -6.13
C SER A 63 8.42 -17.11 -6.31
N ASN A 64 8.61 -16.01 -7.06
CA ASN A 64 9.91 -15.44 -7.33
C ASN A 64 9.86 -13.91 -7.33
N LEU A 65 9.87 -13.34 -6.12
CA LEU A 65 9.88 -11.89 -5.93
C LEU A 65 11.33 -11.40 -5.94
N ASN A 66 11.93 -11.41 -7.12
CA ASN A 66 13.36 -11.16 -7.28
C ASN A 66 13.75 -9.67 -7.20
N PHE A 67 12.79 -8.76 -7.25
CA PHE A 67 13.04 -7.34 -7.03
C PHE A 67 12.77 -7.05 -5.55
N GLN A 68 13.81 -6.73 -4.79
CA GLN A 68 13.69 -6.44 -3.36
C GLN A 68 14.58 -5.26 -3.01
N HIS A 69 14.00 -4.27 -2.28
CA HIS A 69 14.71 -3.08 -1.87
C HIS A 69 14.30 -2.63 -0.49
N TYR A 70 15.24 -2.11 0.27
CA TYR A 70 14.93 -1.35 1.48
C TYR A 70 14.30 -0.02 1.07
N VAL A 71 13.30 0.42 1.84
CA VAL A 71 12.56 1.65 1.57
C VAL A 71 12.40 2.44 2.87
N GLY A 72 12.24 3.74 2.74
CA GLY A 72 12.06 4.64 3.88
C GLY A 72 11.37 5.92 3.47
N PRO A 73 11.34 6.93 4.35
CA PRO A 73 10.62 8.19 4.08
C PRO A 73 11.08 8.82 2.77
N GLY A 74 10.12 9.20 1.93
CA GLY A 74 10.38 9.81 0.63
C GLY A 74 10.57 8.81 -0.51
N THR A 75 10.61 7.49 -0.23
CA THR A 75 10.73 6.49 -1.29
C THR A 75 9.41 6.39 -2.05
N ALA A 76 9.49 6.48 -3.38
CA ALA A 76 8.38 6.21 -4.29
C ALA A 76 8.52 4.80 -4.84
N ILE A 77 7.42 4.05 -4.82
CA ILE A 77 7.36 2.70 -5.36
C ILE A 77 6.32 2.70 -6.47
N LEU A 78 6.72 2.26 -7.65
CA LEU A 78 5.82 2.16 -8.79
C LEU A 78 5.62 0.68 -9.12
N VAL A 79 4.37 0.23 -9.06
CA VAL A 79 3.99 -1.16 -9.30
C VAL A 79 3.19 -1.22 -10.60
N PRO A 80 3.76 -1.73 -11.70
CA PRO A 80 3.02 -1.90 -12.94
C PRO A 80 1.88 -2.90 -12.79
N ALA A 81 0.80 -2.68 -13.54
CA ALA A 81 -0.30 -3.64 -13.60
C ALA A 81 0.24 -5.05 -13.88
N GLY A 82 -0.28 -6.04 -13.19
CA GLY A 82 0.12 -7.43 -13.37
C GLY A 82 1.34 -7.88 -12.58
N THR A 83 1.95 -6.99 -11.81
CA THR A 83 3.15 -7.32 -11.03
C THR A 83 2.76 -7.76 -9.62
N TRP A 84 3.25 -8.94 -9.20
CA TRP A 84 3.13 -9.37 -7.80
C TRP A 84 3.97 -8.47 -6.93
N HIS A 85 3.42 -8.03 -5.81
CA HIS A 85 4.12 -7.10 -4.93
C HIS A 85 3.67 -7.22 -3.48
N ASN A 86 4.57 -6.81 -2.58
CA ASN A 86 4.30 -6.70 -1.15
C ASN A 86 5.18 -5.59 -0.57
N LEU A 87 4.72 -5.00 0.50
CA LEU A 87 5.47 -4.01 1.28
C LEU A 87 5.36 -4.41 2.74
N ILE A 88 6.51 -4.57 3.39
CA ILE A 88 6.61 -5.08 4.76
C ILE A 88 7.20 -4.01 5.66
N ASN A 89 6.55 -3.71 6.77
CA ASN A 89 7.13 -2.84 7.80
C ASN A 89 8.14 -3.63 8.62
N THR A 90 9.42 -3.38 8.41
CA THR A 90 10.50 -4.05 9.14
C THR A 90 11.06 -3.18 10.27
N GLY A 91 10.49 -1.99 10.46
CA GLY A 91 10.91 -1.08 11.52
C GLY A 91 10.20 -1.32 12.84
N SER A 92 10.45 -0.44 13.79
CA SER A 92 9.90 -0.52 15.14
C SER A 92 8.77 0.48 15.40
N THR A 93 8.41 1.27 14.40
CA THR A 93 7.32 2.26 14.47
C THR A 93 6.32 2.00 13.35
N PRO A 94 5.07 2.50 13.46
CA PRO A 94 4.12 2.37 12.37
C PRO A 94 4.66 2.99 11.08
N MET A 95 4.46 2.29 9.95
CA MET A 95 4.78 2.82 8.64
C MET A 95 3.57 3.58 8.11
N LYS A 96 3.77 4.82 7.72
CA LYS A 96 2.74 5.68 7.17
C LYS A 96 3.02 5.93 5.70
N LEU A 97 2.01 5.72 4.87
CA LEU A 97 2.17 5.88 3.42
C LEU A 97 0.85 6.29 2.78
N TYR A 98 0.95 6.78 1.57
CA TYR A 98 -0.24 6.92 0.73
C TYR A 98 -0.03 6.17 -0.57
N THR A 99 -1.14 5.80 -1.20
CA THR A 99 -1.11 5.06 -2.46
C THR A 99 -2.07 5.70 -3.45
N ILE A 100 -1.72 5.59 -4.74
CA ILE A 100 -2.59 6.02 -5.83
C ILE A 100 -2.75 4.84 -6.77
N TYR A 101 -4.01 4.48 -7.03
CA TYR A 101 -4.39 3.41 -7.96
C TYR A 101 -4.95 4.02 -9.24
N GLY A 102 -4.54 3.55 -10.37
CA GLY A 102 -5.08 3.96 -11.66
C GLY A 102 -5.31 2.76 -12.56
N PRO A 103 -6.58 2.39 -12.80
CA PRO A 103 -7.84 2.89 -12.24
C PRO A 103 -8.08 2.49 -10.78
N PRO A 104 -9.16 3.00 -10.14
CA PRO A 104 -9.48 2.67 -8.76
C PRO A 104 -9.56 1.17 -8.51
N ASN A 105 -9.06 0.75 -7.35
CA ASN A 105 -8.97 -0.66 -6.97
C ASN A 105 -9.93 -1.05 -5.85
N HIS A 106 -10.28 -0.13 -4.98
CA HIS A 106 -11.19 -0.38 -3.86
C HIS A 106 -12.52 0.36 -4.07
N PRO A 107 -13.63 -0.15 -3.48
CA PRO A 107 -14.89 0.58 -3.53
C PRO A 107 -14.75 1.99 -2.94
N HIS A 108 -15.55 2.91 -3.45
CA HIS A 108 -15.62 4.28 -2.93
C HIS A 108 -15.91 4.24 -1.43
N GLY A 109 -15.17 5.04 -0.66
CA GLY A 109 -15.37 5.15 0.77
C GLY A 109 -14.84 4.00 1.61
N THR A 110 -14.01 3.12 1.02
CA THR A 110 -13.41 2.00 1.75
C THR A 110 -12.64 2.48 2.98
N VAL A 111 -12.93 1.87 4.14
CA VAL A 111 -12.17 2.03 5.37
C VAL A 111 -11.95 0.66 5.97
N HIS A 112 -10.69 0.26 6.08
CA HIS A 112 -10.28 -0.94 6.81
C HIS A 112 -9.55 -0.47 8.06
N GLN A 113 -10.17 -0.66 9.23
CA GLN A 113 -9.55 -0.23 10.49
C GLN A 113 -8.28 -1.03 10.75
N THR A 114 -8.31 -2.34 10.45
CA THR A 114 -7.18 -3.26 10.68
C THR A 114 -6.91 -4.06 9.41
N LYS A 115 -5.74 -4.69 9.38
CA LYS A 115 -5.39 -5.63 8.30
C LYS A 115 -6.39 -6.79 8.25
N ALA A 116 -6.84 -7.28 9.41
CA ALA A 116 -7.82 -8.36 9.46
C ALA A 116 -9.13 -7.97 8.78
N ASP A 117 -9.57 -6.72 8.92
CA ASP A 117 -10.76 -6.22 8.24
C ASP A 117 -10.59 -6.24 6.72
N ALA A 118 -9.41 -5.84 6.25
CA ALA A 118 -9.09 -5.86 4.81
C ALA A 118 -9.12 -7.30 4.27
N GLU A 119 -8.55 -8.25 5.00
CA GLU A 119 -8.52 -9.65 4.59
C GLU A 119 -9.92 -10.27 4.51
N LYS A 120 -10.84 -9.86 5.38
CA LYS A 120 -12.23 -10.34 5.34
C LYS A 120 -12.96 -9.94 4.07
N GLU A 121 -12.66 -8.78 3.50
CA GLU A 121 -13.31 -8.31 2.27
C GLU A 121 -12.82 -9.05 1.02
N HIS A 122 -11.63 -9.65 1.08
CA HIS A 122 -11.08 -10.40 -0.05
C HIS A 122 -11.55 -11.86 -0.08
N ASN A 123 -12.30 -12.26 0.92
CA ASN A 123 -12.88 -13.61 0.99
C ASN A 123 -14.39 -13.60 0.63
#